data_34fcec4fcc820204a8f3172438b4f5e0
#
_entry.id   34fcec4fcc820204a8f3172438b4f5e0
#
_cell.length_a   1.000
_cell.length_b   1.000
_cell.length_c   1.000
_cell.angle_alpha   90.00
_cell.angle_beta   90.00
_cell.angle_gamma   90.00
#
_symmetry.space_group_name_H-M   'P 1'
#
loop_
_entity.id
_entity.type
_entity.pdbx_description
1 polymer ?
#
loop_
_entity_poly.entity_id
_entity_poly.type
_entity_poly.pdbx_seq_one_letter_code
_entity_poly.pdbx_strand_id
1 'polypeptide(L)'
;AVGDAAFEMIEEVRRQFREIKGLLDGKAKADYAKCVDIATTAAINKMVLPGALAVFTPIVFGLVLGQKEMLGGILAGVTVTGVLLAIFMSNAGGSWDNAKKYIESGNHGGKGSTAHKAAVVGDTVGDPFKDTAGPSLNILIKLISVVSLVIAPLI
;
A
#
# COMPACT_ATOMS: atom_id res chain seq x y z
N ALA A 1 8.67 -1.11 1.89
CA ALA A 1 7.92 -2.35 1.62
C ALA A 1 7.45 -2.42 0.16
N VAL A 2 6.64 -1.45 -0.29
CA VAL A 2 6.14 -1.42 -1.68
C VAL A 2 7.29 -1.27 -2.68
N GLY A 3 8.27 -0.39 -2.40
CA GLY A 3 9.44 -0.19 -3.25
C GLY A 3 10.28 -1.45 -3.41
N ASP A 4 10.53 -2.17 -2.32
CA ASP A 4 11.32 -3.41 -2.37
C ASP A 4 10.64 -4.48 -3.25
N ALA A 5 9.33 -4.68 -3.07
CA ALA A 5 8.54 -5.60 -3.90
C ALA A 5 8.53 -5.18 -5.39
N ALA A 6 8.45 -3.88 -5.65
CA ALA A 6 8.52 -3.36 -7.01
C ALA A 6 9.89 -3.62 -7.66
N PHE A 7 11.00 -3.49 -6.92
CA PHE A 7 12.33 -3.81 -7.43
C PHE A 7 12.47 -5.29 -7.77
N GLU A 8 12.02 -6.21 -6.92
CA GLU A 8 12.03 -7.64 -7.20
C GLU A 8 11.24 -7.97 -8.48
N MET A 9 10.06 -7.34 -8.64
CA MET A 9 9.24 -7.50 -9.83
C MET A 9 9.93 -6.96 -11.10
N ILE A 10 10.59 -5.79 -11.00
CA ILE A 10 11.33 -5.20 -12.12
C ILE A 10 12.46 -6.13 -12.56
N GLU A 11 13.21 -6.70 -11.62
CA GLU A 11 14.31 -7.62 -11.96
C GLU A 11 13.77 -8.90 -12.63
N GLU A 12 12.65 -9.44 -12.16
CA GLU A 12 12.02 -10.61 -12.81
C GLU A 12 11.56 -10.28 -14.23
N VAL A 13 10.87 -9.13 -14.42
CA VAL A 13 10.45 -8.70 -15.76
C VAL A 13 11.63 -8.52 -16.69
N ARG A 14 12.74 -7.90 -16.22
CA ARG A 14 13.98 -7.77 -16.98
C ARG A 14 14.60 -9.12 -17.32
N ARG A 15 14.57 -10.06 -16.39
CA ARG A 15 15.02 -11.44 -16.62
C ARG A 15 14.21 -12.09 -17.74
N GLN A 16 12.89 -12.02 -17.69
CA GLN A 16 12.02 -12.61 -18.69
C GLN A 16 12.26 -12.03 -20.09
N PHE A 17 12.44 -10.71 -20.20
CA PHE A 17 12.79 -10.09 -21.47
C PHE A 17 14.14 -10.55 -22.05
N ARG A 18 15.11 -10.90 -21.19
CA ARG A 18 16.42 -11.42 -21.63
C ARG A 18 16.38 -12.89 -22.03
N GLU A 19 15.62 -13.70 -21.28
CA GLU A 19 15.69 -15.16 -21.36
C GLU A 19 14.60 -15.77 -22.24
N ILE A 20 13.39 -15.18 -22.26
CA ILE A 20 12.27 -15.69 -23.04
C ILE A 20 12.36 -15.11 -24.46
N LYS A 21 12.89 -15.91 -25.38
CA LYS A 21 13.02 -15.51 -26.79
C LYS A 21 11.63 -15.24 -27.41
N GLY A 22 11.47 -14.08 -28.03
CA GLY A 22 10.23 -13.68 -28.69
C GLY A 22 9.22 -13.01 -27.76
N LEU A 23 9.51 -12.80 -26.48
CA LEU A 23 8.63 -12.09 -25.58
C LEU A 23 8.47 -10.63 -25.99
N LEU A 24 9.56 -9.93 -26.32
CA LEU A 24 9.53 -8.56 -26.83
C LEU A 24 8.78 -8.43 -28.16
N ASP A 25 8.83 -9.44 -29.00
CA ASP A 25 8.15 -9.47 -30.30
C ASP A 25 6.68 -9.91 -30.20
N GLY A 26 6.18 -10.20 -28.99
CA GLY A 26 4.82 -10.71 -28.76
C GLY A 26 4.58 -12.14 -29.24
N LYS A 27 5.65 -12.89 -29.58
CA LYS A 27 5.56 -14.28 -30.06
C LYS A 27 5.59 -15.32 -28.93
N ALA A 28 6.02 -14.93 -27.73
CA ALA A 28 6.06 -15.78 -26.56
C ALA A 28 5.22 -15.16 -25.44
N LYS A 29 4.74 -16.00 -24.50
CA LYS A 29 4.01 -15.56 -23.30
C LYS A 29 4.98 -15.36 -22.16
N ALA A 30 4.73 -14.33 -21.34
CA ALA A 30 5.44 -14.10 -20.09
C ALA A 30 5.10 -15.18 -19.05
N ASP A 31 6.04 -15.42 -18.13
CA ASP A 31 5.78 -16.24 -16.94
C ASP A 31 5.04 -15.40 -15.88
N TYR A 32 3.73 -15.33 -16.02
CA TYR A 32 2.85 -14.63 -15.09
C TYR A 32 2.81 -15.28 -13.72
N ALA A 33 2.96 -16.63 -13.66
CA ALA A 33 2.93 -17.36 -12.40
C ALA A 33 4.08 -16.92 -11.49
N LYS A 34 5.27 -16.75 -12.04
CA LYS A 34 6.44 -16.26 -11.31
C LYS A 34 6.25 -14.81 -10.82
N CYS A 35 5.66 -13.95 -11.64
CA CYS A 35 5.33 -12.58 -11.23
C CYS A 35 4.32 -12.55 -10.08
N VAL A 36 3.28 -13.38 -10.13
CA VAL A 36 2.29 -13.49 -9.05
C VAL A 36 2.93 -14.03 -7.77
N ASP A 37 3.78 -15.03 -7.87
CA ASP A 37 4.52 -15.61 -6.74
C ASP A 37 5.37 -14.56 -6.02
N ILE A 38 6.15 -13.77 -6.77
CA ILE A 38 6.97 -12.67 -6.22
C ILE A 38 6.08 -11.64 -5.52
N ALA A 39 5.02 -11.17 -6.19
CA ALA A 39 4.11 -10.16 -5.63
C ALA A 39 3.42 -10.65 -4.36
N THR A 40 2.94 -11.91 -4.35
CA THR A 40 2.23 -12.49 -3.21
C THR A 40 3.17 -12.71 -2.03
N THR A 41 4.36 -13.27 -2.27
CA THR A 41 5.37 -13.51 -1.23
C THR A 41 5.82 -12.18 -0.60
N ALA A 42 6.11 -11.17 -1.43
CA ALA A 42 6.47 -9.84 -0.93
C ALA A 42 5.34 -9.22 -0.10
N ALA A 43 4.10 -9.30 -0.57
CA ALA A 43 2.94 -8.77 0.15
C ALA A 43 2.78 -9.43 1.53
N ILE A 44 2.81 -10.76 1.60
CA ILE A 44 2.67 -11.50 2.88
C ILE A 44 3.79 -11.12 3.84
N ASN A 45 5.05 -11.17 3.41
CA ASN A 45 6.20 -10.88 4.26
C ASN A 45 6.18 -9.43 4.80
N LYS A 46 5.77 -8.48 3.98
CA LYS A 46 5.72 -7.05 4.38
C LYS A 46 4.51 -6.71 5.26
N MET A 47 3.48 -7.55 5.28
CA MET A 47 2.30 -7.36 6.15
C MET A 47 2.49 -7.91 7.57
N VAL A 48 3.48 -8.76 7.82
CA VAL A 48 3.70 -9.36 9.16
C VAL A 48 3.93 -8.29 10.22
N LEU A 49 4.83 -7.34 9.98
CA LEU A 49 5.16 -6.32 10.98
C LEU A 49 3.98 -5.37 11.30
N PRO A 50 3.30 -4.75 10.31
CA PRO A 50 2.10 -3.95 10.59
C PRO A 50 0.99 -4.74 11.28
N GLY A 51 0.76 -5.98 10.87
CA GLY A 51 -0.23 -6.85 11.49
C GLY A 51 0.12 -7.18 12.95
N ALA A 52 1.37 -7.51 13.22
CA ALA A 52 1.86 -7.75 14.58
C ALA A 52 1.69 -6.50 15.47
N LEU A 53 2.06 -5.33 14.99
CA LEU A 53 1.86 -4.08 15.72
C LEU A 53 0.39 -3.83 16.04
N ALA A 54 -0.51 -4.06 15.07
CA ALA A 54 -1.94 -3.87 15.29
C ALA A 54 -2.53 -4.81 16.35
N VAL A 55 -2.07 -6.05 16.41
CA VAL A 55 -2.58 -7.05 17.35
C VAL A 55 -1.90 -6.92 18.71
N PHE A 56 -0.57 -6.84 18.76
CA PHE A 56 0.17 -6.86 20.02
C PHE A 56 0.08 -5.55 20.81
N THR A 57 -0.08 -4.39 20.14
CA THR A 57 -0.19 -3.11 20.86
C THR A 57 -1.32 -3.11 21.91
N PRO A 58 -2.58 -3.38 21.55
CA PRO A 58 -3.65 -3.41 22.56
C PRO A 58 -3.45 -4.51 23.61
N ILE A 59 -2.91 -5.67 23.24
CA ILE A 59 -2.64 -6.77 24.18
C ILE A 59 -1.61 -6.33 25.21
N VAL A 60 -0.49 -5.75 24.78
CA VAL A 60 0.59 -5.32 25.69
C VAL A 60 0.07 -4.25 26.63
N PHE A 61 -0.53 -3.18 26.13
CA PHE A 61 -0.96 -2.05 26.97
C PHE A 61 -2.22 -2.40 27.79
N GLY A 62 -3.16 -3.14 27.24
CA GLY A 62 -4.38 -3.51 27.93
C GLY A 62 -4.18 -4.66 28.94
N LEU A 63 -3.70 -5.82 28.48
CA LEU A 63 -3.62 -7.03 29.31
C LEU A 63 -2.30 -7.12 30.10
N VAL A 64 -1.15 -6.93 29.44
CA VAL A 64 0.15 -7.18 30.11
C VAL A 64 0.49 -6.07 31.11
N LEU A 65 0.33 -4.81 30.69
CA LEU A 65 0.64 -3.66 31.54
C LEU A 65 -0.56 -3.15 32.34
N GLY A 66 -1.77 -3.57 32.01
CA GLY A 66 -3.00 -3.17 32.70
C GLY A 66 -3.31 -1.68 32.62
N GLN A 67 -2.81 -0.98 31.61
CA GLN A 67 -2.93 0.49 31.47
C GLN A 67 -4.12 0.85 30.56
N LYS A 68 -5.32 0.80 31.11
CA LYS A 68 -6.59 1.06 30.38
C LYS A 68 -6.64 2.46 29.76
N GLU A 69 -6.20 3.47 30.51
CA GLU A 69 -6.18 4.87 30.05
C GLU A 69 -5.20 5.06 28.87
N MET A 70 -4.07 4.40 28.90
CA MET A 70 -3.11 4.43 27.81
C MET A 70 -3.67 3.73 26.58
N LEU A 71 -4.36 2.58 26.74
CA LEU A 71 -5.04 1.91 25.64
C LEU A 71 -6.10 2.81 25.02
N GLY A 72 -6.90 3.50 25.85
CA GLY A 72 -7.87 4.49 25.38
C GLY A 72 -7.21 5.63 24.59
N GLY A 73 -6.09 6.15 25.08
CA GLY A 73 -5.30 7.17 24.39
C GLY A 73 -4.75 6.68 23.04
N ILE A 74 -4.25 5.46 22.98
CA ILE A 74 -3.77 4.83 21.73
C ILE A 74 -4.91 4.71 20.73
N LEU A 75 -6.08 4.22 21.15
CA LEU A 75 -7.24 4.08 20.28
C LEU A 75 -7.70 5.44 19.71
N ALA A 76 -7.78 6.46 20.54
CA ALA A 76 -8.15 7.81 20.11
C ALA A 76 -7.11 8.36 19.12
N GLY A 77 -5.82 8.25 19.44
CA GLY A 77 -4.71 8.71 18.59
C GLY A 77 -4.69 8.00 17.23
N VAL A 78 -4.76 6.68 17.23
CA VAL A 78 -4.78 5.88 16.00
C VAL A 78 -6.01 6.19 15.15
N THR A 79 -7.17 6.38 15.76
CA THR A 79 -8.38 6.71 15.02
C THR A 79 -8.27 8.08 14.36
N VAL A 80 -7.91 9.10 15.10
CA VAL A 80 -7.82 10.48 14.56
C VAL A 80 -6.74 10.57 13.48
N THR A 81 -5.52 10.18 13.80
CA THR A 81 -4.40 10.29 12.85
C THR A 81 -4.55 9.34 11.67
N GLY A 82 -4.97 8.11 11.92
CA GLY A 82 -5.15 7.09 10.90
C GLY A 82 -6.25 7.44 9.90
N VAL A 83 -7.40 7.95 10.35
CA VAL A 83 -8.48 8.38 9.45
C VAL A 83 -8.04 9.55 8.59
N LEU A 84 -7.42 10.57 9.19
CA LEU A 84 -6.95 11.73 8.44
C LEU A 84 -5.88 11.36 7.41
N LEU A 85 -4.93 10.50 7.78
CA LEU A 85 -3.89 10.02 6.85
C LEU A 85 -4.47 9.13 5.74
N ALA A 86 -5.42 8.26 6.06
CA ALA A 86 -6.05 7.40 5.06
C ALA A 86 -6.82 8.23 4.01
N ILE A 87 -7.57 9.24 4.45
CA ILE A 87 -8.27 10.17 3.57
C ILE A 87 -7.27 10.97 2.72
N PHE A 88 -6.23 11.52 3.35
CA PHE A 88 -5.19 12.26 2.64
C PHE A 88 -4.52 11.42 1.56
N MET A 89 -4.05 10.22 1.89
CA MET A 89 -3.36 9.35 0.95
C MET A 89 -4.26 8.92 -0.21
N SER A 90 -5.50 8.55 0.06
CA SER A 90 -6.46 8.15 -0.97
C SER A 90 -6.77 9.31 -1.92
N ASN A 91 -7.01 10.50 -1.39
CA ASN A 91 -7.34 11.68 -2.20
C ASN A 91 -6.12 12.20 -2.97
N ALA A 92 -4.95 12.28 -2.33
CA ALA A 92 -3.73 12.70 -3.02
C ALA A 92 -3.36 11.76 -4.15
N GLY A 93 -3.38 10.45 -3.92
CA GLY A 93 -3.13 9.44 -4.94
C GLY A 93 -4.15 9.48 -6.08
N GLY A 94 -5.44 9.58 -5.74
CA GLY A 94 -6.51 9.71 -6.72
C GLY A 94 -6.40 10.98 -7.56
N SER A 95 -5.97 12.09 -6.98
CA SER A 95 -5.78 13.36 -7.70
C SER A 95 -4.68 13.25 -8.76
N TRP A 96 -3.56 12.61 -8.44
CA TRP A 96 -2.48 12.40 -9.41
C TRP A 96 -2.88 11.47 -10.55
N ASP A 97 -3.56 10.36 -10.26
CA ASP A 97 -4.09 9.46 -11.28
C ASP A 97 -5.09 10.16 -12.21
N ASN A 98 -6.01 10.94 -11.65
CA ASN A 98 -6.96 11.73 -12.42
C ASN A 98 -6.27 12.81 -13.26
N ALA A 99 -5.27 13.51 -12.73
CA ALA A 99 -4.50 14.50 -13.47
C ALA A 99 -3.77 13.86 -14.66
N LYS A 100 -3.16 12.69 -14.47
CA LYS A 100 -2.52 11.94 -15.55
C LYS A 100 -3.52 11.58 -16.65
N LYS A 101 -4.67 10.98 -16.28
CA LYS A 101 -5.73 10.61 -17.23
C LYS A 101 -6.31 11.81 -17.96
N TYR A 102 -6.48 12.93 -17.27
CA TYR A 102 -6.95 14.17 -17.89
C TYR A 102 -5.98 14.70 -18.95
N ILE A 103 -4.67 14.64 -18.68
CA ILE A 103 -3.65 15.02 -19.65
C ILE A 103 -3.64 14.04 -20.83
N GLU A 104 -3.72 12.72 -20.55
CA GLU A 104 -3.75 11.68 -21.59
C GLU A 104 -4.96 11.80 -22.53
N SER A 105 -6.06 12.38 -22.07
CA SER A 105 -7.24 12.69 -22.92
C SER A 105 -7.04 13.85 -23.90
N GLY A 106 -5.83 14.43 -23.98
CA GLY A 106 -5.47 15.46 -24.94
C GLY A 106 -5.27 16.86 -24.34
N ASN A 107 -5.50 17.04 -23.03
CA ASN A 107 -5.29 18.33 -22.38
C ASN A 107 -3.79 18.57 -22.10
N HIS A 108 -3.40 19.86 -21.99
CA HIS A 108 -2.02 20.28 -21.64
C HIS A 108 -0.92 19.63 -22.50
N GLY A 109 -1.22 19.39 -23.79
CA GLY A 109 -0.29 18.80 -24.75
C GLY A 109 -0.37 17.28 -24.88
N GLY A 110 -1.24 16.63 -24.14
CA GLY A 110 -1.56 15.21 -24.28
C GLY A 110 -0.44 14.27 -23.84
N LYS A 111 -0.59 12.99 -24.20
CA LYS A 111 0.34 11.93 -23.88
C LYS A 111 1.74 12.19 -24.45
N GLY A 112 2.78 12.09 -23.64
CA GLY A 112 4.17 12.32 -24.02
C GLY A 112 4.66 13.76 -23.81
N SER A 113 3.76 14.71 -23.50
CA SER A 113 4.12 16.08 -23.17
C SER A 113 4.92 16.21 -21.87
N THR A 114 5.50 17.38 -21.61
CA THR A 114 6.18 17.66 -20.33
C THR A 114 5.21 17.56 -19.16
N ALA A 115 3.98 18.06 -19.33
CA ALA A 115 2.92 17.92 -18.32
C ALA A 115 2.58 16.45 -18.04
N HIS A 116 2.46 15.63 -19.09
CA HIS A 116 2.25 14.19 -18.92
C HIS A 116 3.37 13.52 -18.13
N LYS A 117 4.63 13.81 -18.47
CA LYS A 117 5.79 13.23 -17.74
C LYS A 117 5.78 13.60 -16.25
N ALA A 118 5.46 14.86 -15.93
CA ALA A 118 5.33 15.32 -14.55
C ALA A 118 4.17 14.60 -13.81
N ALA A 119 3.02 14.45 -14.46
CA ALA A 119 1.87 13.76 -13.90
C ALA A 119 2.15 12.26 -13.67
N VAL A 120 2.91 11.61 -14.55
CA VAL A 120 3.35 10.21 -14.36
C VAL A 120 4.23 10.06 -13.11
N VAL A 121 5.14 11.02 -12.86
CA VAL A 121 5.95 11.00 -11.63
C VAL A 121 5.05 11.13 -10.39
N GLY A 122 4.09 12.05 -10.41
CA GLY A 122 3.13 12.20 -9.32
C GLY A 122 2.27 10.96 -9.10
N ASP A 123 1.78 10.35 -10.17
CA ASP A 123 1.00 9.12 -10.12
C ASP A 123 1.81 7.92 -9.59
N THR A 124 3.09 7.81 -9.95
CA THR A 124 4.00 6.79 -9.41
C THR A 124 4.14 6.87 -7.89
N VAL A 125 4.09 8.06 -7.31
CA VAL A 125 4.06 8.27 -5.86
C VAL A 125 2.64 8.06 -5.30
N GLY A 126 1.63 8.51 -6.05
CA GLY A 126 0.23 8.46 -5.65
C GLY A 126 -0.36 7.04 -5.60
N ASP A 127 0.05 6.16 -6.52
CA ASP A 127 -0.44 4.78 -6.56
C ASP A 127 -0.19 4.01 -5.26
N PRO A 128 1.02 3.97 -4.67
CA PRO A 128 1.23 3.39 -3.35
C PRO A 128 0.37 4.02 -2.25
N PHE A 129 0.07 5.31 -2.33
CA PHE A 129 -0.78 5.99 -1.35
C PHE A 129 -2.23 5.53 -1.42
N LYS A 130 -2.83 5.55 -2.62
CA LYS A 130 -4.26 5.21 -2.78
C LYS A 130 -4.53 3.71 -2.71
N ASP A 131 -3.64 2.90 -3.27
CA ASP A 131 -3.88 1.47 -3.48
C ASP A 131 -3.24 0.58 -2.41
N THR A 132 -2.32 1.10 -1.59
CA THR A 132 -1.60 0.33 -0.58
C THR A 132 -1.66 0.98 0.81
N ALA A 133 -1.04 2.14 1.00
CA ALA A 133 -0.88 2.76 2.32
C ALA A 133 -2.21 3.24 2.91
N GLY A 134 -3.05 3.91 2.11
CA GLY A 134 -4.39 4.35 2.55
C GLY A 134 -5.28 3.19 2.99
N PRO A 135 -5.50 2.16 2.17
CA PRO A 135 -6.23 0.96 2.57
C PRO A 135 -5.63 0.23 3.78
N SER A 136 -4.30 0.16 3.89
CA SER A 136 -3.62 -0.48 5.02
C SER A 136 -3.88 0.23 6.35
N LEU A 137 -3.93 1.56 6.36
CA LEU A 137 -4.30 2.34 7.55
C LEU A 137 -5.73 2.03 8.00
N ASN A 138 -6.66 1.89 7.08
CA ASN A 138 -8.04 1.51 7.40
C ASN A 138 -8.11 0.13 8.07
N ILE A 139 -7.34 -0.84 7.57
CA ILE A 139 -7.24 -2.17 8.18
C ILE A 139 -6.59 -2.08 9.57
N LEU A 140 -5.53 -1.30 9.72
CA LEU A 140 -4.83 -1.10 11.00
C LEU A 140 -5.78 -0.56 12.08
N ILE A 141 -6.55 0.48 11.78
CA ILE A 141 -7.55 1.07 12.71
C ILE A 141 -8.56 0.00 13.13
N LYS A 142 -9.08 -0.77 12.18
CA LYS A 142 -10.05 -1.83 12.45
C LYS A 142 -9.47 -2.93 13.33
N LEU A 143 -8.26 -3.42 13.03
CA LEU A 143 -7.63 -4.48 13.81
C LEU A 143 -7.37 -4.05 15.24
N ILE A 144 -6.77 -2.88 15.47
CA ILE A 144 -6.52 -2.37 16.83
C ILE A 144 -7.85 -2.22 17.59
N SER A 145 -8.88 -1.67 16.96
CA SER A 145 -10.18 -1.48 17.59
C SER A 145 -10.85 -2.81 17.94
N VAL A 146 -10.85 -3.78 17.04
CA VAL A 146 -11.45 -5.10 17.28
C VAL A 146 -10.72 -5.86 18.39
N VAL A 147 -9.36 -5.88 18.36
CA VAL A 147 -8.59 -6.53 19.42
C VAL A 147 -8.84 -5.86 20.76
N SER A 148 -8.86 -4.53 20.81
CA SER A 148 -9.16 -3.79 22.05
C SER A 148 -10.56 -4.09 22.58
N LEU A 149 -11.57 -4.19 21.70
CA LEU A 149 -12.93 -4.55 22.10
C LEU A 149 -13.01 -5.95 22.68
N VAL A 150 -12.30 -6.92 22.08
CA VAL A 150 -12.28 -8.31 22.54
C VAL A 150 -11.63 -8.44 23.92
N ILE A 151 -10.56 -7.68 24.19
CA ILE A 151 -9.88 -7.72 25.49
C ILE A 151 -10.52 -6.83 26.54
N ALA A 152 -11.37 -5.89 26.16
CA ALA A 152 -12.02 -4.94 27.08
C ALA A 152 -12.67 -5.58 28.32
N PRO A 153 -13.40 -6.72 28.23
CA PRO A 153 -13.95 -7.39 29.39
C PRO A 153 -12.92 -8.02 30.33
N LEU A 154 -11.67 -8.15 29.90
CA LEU A 154 -10.58 -8.81 30.63
C LEU A 154 -9.69 -7.82 31.39
N ILE A 155 -9.90 -6.51 31.21
CA ILE A 155 -9.06 -5.45 31.76
C ILE A 155 -9.80 -4.51 32.70
#